data_696ca7959a2767cf062c10e3ab0c9662
#
_entry.id   696ca7959a2767cf062c10e3ab0c9662
#
_cell.length_a   1.000
_cell.length_b   1.000
_cell.length_c   1.000
_cell.angle_alpha   90.00
_cell.angle_beta   90.00
_cell.angle_gamma   90.00
#
_symmetry.space_group_name_H-M   'P 1'
#
loop_
_entity.id
_entity.type
_entity.pdbx_description
1 polymer ?
#
loop_
_entity_poly.entity_id
_entity_poly.type
_entity_poly.pdbx_seq_one_letter_code
_entity_poly.pdbx_strand_id
1 'polypeptide(L)'
;GKGGFECLNAHSTMTKSGNEYTITNAAQSKYHFNTNGELDWVKDAEGNILTISSITNNQRIVTDSTGRTYTITYNGNKEHSRIISIEDTAAGRVVTYAYNGDFQLISATSVSGGTETYEYDKKGKLCKITNCYDEVTDQISYLEHGQVDWLTNASGLKQVYTYNKLQKQTGLKEYDKETLVKTFTYNYDEKYAVKTNTVETNSQTYEVDKITYNMVDGENKYDEMSKSVDIMGNTTKYERDTNGNVIKTTNADGTYILANYNDKNSIIAEVDESGNATIKAYDSNGTRLLKEATSLHPLSQTDINTVTADNFDPVKYLAANEASYAITSHEYYADSYVSGIAGLIRATTDPEGNVTE
;
A
#
# COMPACT_ATOMS: atom_id res chain seq x y z
N GLY A 1 -18.91 -25.55 -10.27
CA GLY A 1 -18.43 -25.49 -8.90
C GLY A 1 -17.73 -24.18 -8.64
N LYS A 2 -17.94 -23.54 -7.50
CA LYS A 2 -17.18 -22.36 -7.08
C LYS A 2 -15.78 -22.84 -6.73
N GLY A 3 -14.79 -22.55 -7.57
CA GLY A 3 -13.37 -22.75 -7.28
C GLY A 3 -12.82 -21.46 -6.66
N GLY A 4 -12.23 -21.55 -5.48
CA GLY A 4 -11.45 -20.48 -4.89
C GLY A 4 -9.96 -20.73 -5.14
N PHE A 5 -9.20 -19.67 -5.38
CA PHE A 5 -7.74 -19.70 -5.48
C PHE A 5 -7.21 -18.72 -4.45
N GLU A 6 -6.23 -19.12 -3.69
CA GLU A 6 -5.56 -18.29 -2.69
C GLU A 6 -4.14 -17.99 -3.17
N CYS A 7 -3.74 -16.72 -3.05
CA CYS A 7 -2.35 -16.34 -3.26
C CYS A 7 -1.65 -16.36 -1.89
N LEU A 8 -0.84 -17.37 -1.65
CA LEU A 8 -0.18 -17.59 -0.36
C LEU A 8 0.71 -16.43 0.10
N ASN A 9 1.24 -15.63 -0.84
CA ASN A 9 2.18 -14.54 -0.52
C ASN A 9 1.54 -13.16 -0.49
N ALA A 10 0.26 -13.02 -0.85
CA ALA A 10 -0.40 -11.71 -0.94
C ALA A 10 -1.70 -11.64 -0.12
N HIS A 11 -2.01 -12.70 0.65
CA HIS A 11 -3.25 -12.82 1.42
C HIS A 11 -4.49 -12.40 0.62
N SER A 12 -4.51 -12.81 -0.66
CA SER A 12 -5.57 -12.48 -1.62
C SER A 12 -6.28 -13.75 -2.04
N THR A 13 -7.59 -13.68 -2.15
CA THR A 13 -8.43 -14.78 -2.64
C THR A 13 -9.02 -14.45 -3.98
N MET A 14 -9.17 -15.43 -4.86
CA MET A 14 -9.87 -15.29 -6.13
C MET A 14 -11.04 -16.27 -6.18
N THR A 15 -12.23 -15.76 -6.46
CA THR A 15 -13.42 -16.57 -6.68
C THR A 15 -13.82 -16.53 -8.16
N LYS A 16 -14.33 -17.66 -8.68
CA LYS A 16 -14.82 -17.79 -10.04
C LYS A 16 -16.32 -18.08 -10.03
N SER A 17 -17.09 -17.35 -10.83
CA SER A 17 -18.52 -17.56 -11.05
C SER A 17 -18.80 -17.57 -12.57
N GLY A 18 -19.06 -18.73 -13.16
CA GLY A 18 -19.09 -18.85 -14.62
C GLY A 18 -17.75 -18.53 -15.25
N ASN A 19 -17.70 -17.51 -16.10
CA ASN A 19 -16.47 -16.97 -16.71
C ASN A 19 -16.04 -15.64 -16.10
N GLU A 20 -16.60 -15.25 -14.97
CA GLU A 20 -16.25 -14.02 -14.25
C GLU A 20 -15.38 -14.37 -13.04
N TYR A 21 -14.53 -13.41 -12.66
CA TYR A 21 -13.59 -13.57 -11.56
C TYR A 21 -13.69 -12.39 -10.61
N THR A 22 -13.58 -12.64 -9.31
CA THR A 22 -13.44 -11.59 -8.30
C THR A 22 -12.20 -11.89 -7.46
N ILE A 23 -11.27 -10.92 -7.40
CA ILE A 23 -10.13 -10.96 -6.50
C ILE A 23 -10.48 -10.11 -5.28
N THR A 24 -10.27 -10.66 -4.08
CA THR A 24 -10.38 -9.92 -2.82
C THR A 24 -8.99 -9.89 -2.18
N ASN A 25 -8.44 -8.69 -1.93
CA ASN A 25 -7.15 -8.55 -1.26
C ASN A 25 -7.28 -8.56 0.28
N ALA A 26 -6.16 -8.52 0.99
CA ALA A 26 -6.13 -8.50 2.45
C ALA A 26 -6.91 -7.33 3.07
N ALA A 27 -6.91 -6.16 2.41
CA ALA A 27 -7.67 -4.97 2.81
C ALA A 27 -9.17 -5.05 2.43
N GLN A 28 -9.67 -6.22 2.04
CA GLN A 28 -11.06 -6.48 1.63
C GLN A 28 -11.53 -5.71 0.39
N SER A 29 -10.63 -5.05 -0.33
CA SER A 29 -10.96 -4.47 -1.63
C SER A 29 -11.18 -5.58 -2.66
N LYS A 30 -12.20 -5.42 -3.50
CA LYS A 30 -12.61 -6.39 -4.51
C LYS A 30 -12.41 -5.83 -5.90
N TYR A 31 -11.86 -6.65 -6.78
CA TYR A 31 -11.64 -6.37 -8.19
C TYR A 31 -12.41 -7.41 -9.00
N HIS A 32 -13.38 -6.97 -9.80
CA HIS A 32 -14.20 -7.88 -10.59
C HIS A 32 -13.83 -7.81 -12.07
N PHE A 33 -13.75 -8.98 -12.67
CA PHE A 33 -13.45 -9.14 -14.09
C PHE A 33 -14.65 -9.84 -14.76
N ASN A 34 -15.19 -9.20 -15.78
CA ASN A 34 -16.32 -9.69 -16.54
C ASN A 34 -15.98 -10.92 -17.39
N THR A 35 -16.96 -11.45 -18.13
CA THR A 35 -16.80 -12.64 -18.99
C THR A 35 -15.75 -12.48 -20.11
N ASN A 36 -15.37 -11.24 -20.46
CA ASN A 36 -14.31 -10.94 -21.44
C ASN A 36 -12.93 -10.82 -20.78
N GLY A 37 -12.85 -10.95 -19.45
CA GLY A 37 -11.62 -10.76 -18.68
C GLY A 37 -11.25 -9.29 -18.46
N GLU A 38 -12.17 -8.35 -18.70
CA GLU A 38 -11.97 -6.93 -18.45
C GLU A 38 -12.39 -6.57 -17.01
N LEU A 39 -11.62 -5.74 -16.34
CA LEU A 39 -12.00 -5.14 -15.06
C LEU A 39 -13.19 -4.20 -15.29
N ASP A 40 -14.33 -4.50 -14.69
CA ASP A 40 -15.56 -3.75 -14.85
C ASP A 40 -16.05 -3.05 -13.58
N TRP A 41 -15.56 -3.45 -12.40
CA TRP A 41 -15.72 -2.68 -11.19
C TRP A 41 -14.65 -3.00 -10.14
N VAL A 42 -14.41 -2.00 -9.27
CA VAL A 42 -13.59 -2.12 -8.07
C VAL A 42 -14.43 -1.66 -6.89
N LYS A 43 -14.39 -2.40 -5.79
CA LYS A 43 -15.12 -2.08 -4.56
C LYS A 43 -14.16 -2.07 -3.38
N ASP A 44 -14.20 -1.02 -2.54
CA ASP A 44 -13.45 -0.98 -1.29
C ASP A 44 -14.15 -1.77 -0.15
N ALA A 45 -13.51 -1.83 1.01
CA ALA A 45 -14.04 -2.51 2.19
C ALA A 45 -15.32 -1.84 2.71
N GLU A 46 -15.44 -0.53 2.58
CA GLU A 46 -16.57 0.29 3.05
C GLU A 46 -17.79 0.18 2.12
N GLY A 47 -17.60 -0.38 0.94
CA GLY A 47 -18.67 -0.60 -0.03
C GLY A 47 -18.72 0.44 -1.16
N ASN A 48 -17.81 1.42 -1.19
CA ASN A 48 -17.71 2.35 -2.32
C ASN A 48 -17.27 1.59 -3.57
N ILE A 49 -17.88 1.93 -4.68
CA ILE A 49 -17.65 1.21 -5.93
C ILE A 49 -17.24 2.18 -7.05
N LEU A 50 -16.24 1.77 -7.83
CA LEU A 50 -15.93 2.33 -9.13
C LEU A 50 -16.44 1.38 -10.19
N THR A 51 -17.36 1.79 -11.03
CA THR A 51 -17.81 1.04 -12.21
C THR A 51 -17.04 1.48 -13.44
N ILE A 52 -16.66 0.54 -14.29
CA ILE A 52 -15.79 0.76 -15.43
C ILE A 52 -16.49 0.19 -16.67
N SER A 53 -16.86 1.05 -17.64
CA SER A 53 -17.52 0.59 -18.87
C SER A 53 -16.53 -0.16 -19.77
N SER A 54 -17.04 -0.98 -20.68
CA SER A 54 -16.25 -1.47 -21.82
C SER A 54 -15.83 -0.30 -22.72
N ILE A 55 -14.76 -0.49 -23.50
CA ILE A 55 -14.27 0.53 -24.44
C ILE A 55 -15.23 0.64 -25.63
N THR A 56 -15.78 1.83 -25.85
CA THR A 56 -16.61 2.16 -26.99
C THR A 56 -16.10 3.45 -27.63
N ASN A 57 -15.91 3.49 -28.95
CA ASN A 57 -15.37 4.65 -29.67
C ASN A 57 -14.05 5.19 -29.09
N ASN A 58 -13.16 4.29 -28.69
CA ASN A 58 -11.87 4.58 -28.03
C ASN A 58 -12.02 5.30 -26.69
N GLN A 59 -13.17 5.22 -26.04
CA GLN A 59 -13.41 5.80 -24.73
C GLN A 59 -13.93 4.74 -23.75
N ARG A 60 -13.62 4.96 -22.48
CA ARG A 60 -14.14 4.21 -21.34
C ARG A 60 -14.58 5.21 -20.28
N ILE A 61 -15.73 4.97 -19.67
CA ILE A 61 -16.26 5.79 -18.58
C ILE A 61 -16.03 5.04 -17.26
N VAL A 62 -15.48 5.75 -16.29
CA VAL A 62 -15.39 5.31 -14.90
C VAL A 62 -16.34 6.15 -14.09
N THR A 63 -17.21 5.51 -13.30
CA THR A 63 -18.18 6.18 -12.43
C THR A 63 -17.96 5.75 -11.00
N ASP A 64 -17.80 6.70 -10.07
CA ASP A 64 -17.72 6.42 -8.65
C ASP A 64 -19.09 6.28 -8.00
N SER A 65 -19.14 5.86 -6.72
CA SER A 65 -20.38 5.68 -5.96
C SER A 65 -21.15 6.99 -5.72
N THR A 66 -20.52 8.16 -5.93
CA THR A 66 -21.18 9.47 -5.86
C THR A 66 -21.85 9.88 -7.18
N GLY A 67 -21.67 9.06 -8.22
CA GLY A 67 -22.15 9.36 -9.57
C GLY A 67 -21.22 10.28 -10.38
N ARG A 68 -20.04 10.62 -9.87
CA ARG A 68 -19.02 11.39 -10.60
C ARG A 68 -18.41 10.52 -11.68
N THR A 69 -18.25 11.08 -12.87
CA THR A 69 -17.75 10.37 -14.04
C THR A 69 -16.42 10.90 -14.54
N TYR A 70 -15.58 9.96 -14.98
CA TYR A 70 -14.31 10.23 -15.64
C TYR A 70 -14.32 9.58 -17.01
N THR A 71 -13.99 10.33 -18.05
CA THR A 71 -13.84 9.81 -19.41
C THR A 71 -12.37 9.55 -19.69
N ILE A 72 -12.02 8.30 -19.96
CA ILE A 72 -10.70 7.87 -20.37
C ILE A 72 -10.70 7.67 -21.88
N THR A 73 -9.87 8.43 -22.60
CA THR A 73 -9.75 8.35 -24.06
C THR A 73 -8.45 7.65 -24.46
N TYR A 74 -8.54 6.77 -25.44
CA TYR A 74 -7.44 5.95 -25.96
C TYR A 74 -7.05 6.40 -27.37
N ASN A 75 -5.82 6.09 -27.79
CA ASN A 75 -5.26 6.44 -29.10
C ASN A 75 -5.89 5.70 -30.30
N GLY A 76 -6.83 4.78 -30.05
CA GLY A 76 -7.50 4.01 -31.10
C GLY A 76 -6.69 2.86 -31.72
N ASN A 77 -5.45 2.66 -31.28
CA ASN A 77 -4.62 1.54 -31.73
C ASN A 77 -5.03 0.24 -31.00
N LYS A 78 -5.46 -0.78 -31.74
CA LYS A 78 -5.93 -2.04 -31.13
C LYS A 78 -4.80 -2.90 -30.56
N GLU A 79 -3.61 -2.84 -31.13
CA GLU A 79 -2.45 -3.64 -30.70
C GLU A 79 -1.66 -2.94 -29.58
N HIS A 80 -1.61 -1.61 -29.66
CA HIS A 80 -0.84 -0.76 -28.72
C HIS A 80 -1.73 0.32 -28.13
N SER A 81 -2.85 -0.08 -27.51
CA SER A 81 -3.78 0.84 -26.87
C SER A 81 -3.08 1.63 -25.75
N ARG A 82 -3.18 2.96 -25.81
CA ARG A 82 -2.60 3.90 -24.84
C ARG A 82 -3.64 4.93 -24.44
N ILE A 83 -3.67 5.30 -23.17
CA ILE A 83 -4.50 6.39 -22.67
C ILE A 83 -3.87 7.71 -23.15
N ILE A 84 -4.64 8.53 -23.86
CA ILE A 84 -4.20 9.85 -24.32
C ILE A 84 -4.80 11.01 -23.51
N SER A 85 -5.93 10.77 -22.83
CA SER A 85 -6.50 11.73 -21.87
C SER A 85 -7.36 11.05 -20.82
N ILE A 86 -7.45 11.70 -19.65
CA ILE A 86 -8.43 11.40 -18.61
C ILE A 86 -9.11 12.74 -18.26
N GLU A 87 -10.43 12.79 -18.37
CA GLU A 87 -11.25 13.96 -18.13
C GLU A 87 -12.21 13.71 -16.95
N ASP A 88 -12.18 14.59 -15.96
CA ASP A 88 -13.24 14.74 -14.97
C ASP A 88 -14.40 15.48 -15.66
N THR A 89 -15.41 14.75 -16.08
CA THR A 89 -16.48 15.25 -16.94
C THR A 89 -17.27 16.38 -16.28
N ALA A 90 -17.47 16.32 -14.96
CA ALA A 90 -18.24 17.32 -14.22
C ALA A 90 -17.46 18.65 -14.04
N ALA A 91 -16.15 18.57 -13.82
CA ALA A 91 -15.30 19.74 -13.56
C ALA A 91 -14.59 20.26 -14.82
N GLY A 92 -14.65 19.54 -15.95
CA GLY A 92 -13.95 19.88 -17.19
C GLY A 92 -12.42 19.88 -17.02
N ARG A 93 -11.89 19.13 -16.06
CA ARG A 93 -10.46 19.05 -15.78
C ARG A 93 -9.87 17.87 -16.55
N VAL A 94 -8.83 18.13 -17.32
CA VAL A 94 -8.22 17.13 -18.21
C VAL A 94 -6.74 16.97 -17.91
N VAL A 95 -6.26 15.73 -17.87
CA VAL A 95 -4.85 15.38 -17.99
C VAL A 95 -4.63 14.72 -19.34
N THR A 96 -3.50 15.00 -20.00
CA THR A 96 -3.19 14.45 -21.32
C THR A 96 -1.83 13.78 -21.36
N TYR A 97 -1.69 12.81 -22.28
CA TYR A 97 -0.49 12.02 -22.45
C TYR A 97 -0.12 11.96 -23.92
N ALA A 98 1.17 12.12 -24.24
CA ALA A 98 1.68 11.96 -25.60
C ALA A 98 2.71 10.81 -25.67
N TYR A 99 2.78 10.17 -26.83
CA TYR A 99 3.63 9.01 -27.08
C TYR A 99 4.42 9.21 -28.37
N ASN A 100 5.63 8.62 -28.42
CA ASN A 100 6.43 8.56 -29.65
C ASN A 100 5.97 7.43 -30.59
N GLY A 101 6.67 7.26 -31.71
CA GLY A 101 6.38 6.19 -32.69
C GLY A 101 6.54 4.78 -32.16
N ASP A 102 7.30 4.59 -31.10
CA ASP A 102 7.51 3.31 -30.41
C ASP A 102 6.52 3.12 -29.24
N PHE A 103 5.49 3.93 -29.16
CA PHE A 103 4.44 3.92 -28.13
C PHE A 103 4.95 4.15 -26.69
N GLN A 104 6.09 4.82 -26.53
CA GLN A 104 6.63 5.22 -25.25
C GLN A 104 6.07 6.60 -24.86
N LEU A 105 5.73 6.79 -23.58
CA LEU A 105 5.22 8.05 -23.06
C LEU A 105 6.33 9.11 -23.12
N ILE A 106 6.10 10.19 -23.87
CA ILE A 106 7.06 11.30 -23.99
C ILE A 106 6.65 12.55 -23.23
N SER A 107 5.35 12.70 -22.91
CA SER A 107 4.90 13.77 -22.03
C SER A 107 3.61 13.45 -21.31
N ALA A 108 3.44 14.07 -20.14
CA ALA A 108 2.21 14.08 -19.36
C ALA A 108 1.91 15.53 -18.95
N THR A 109 0.72 16.03 -19.30
CA THR A 109 0.28 17.39 -18.95
C THR A 109 -0.77 17.32 -17.86
N SER A 110 -0.52 17.99 -16.75
CA SER A 110 -1.42 18.06 -15.59
C SER A 110 -2.63 18.95 -15.85
N VAL A 111 -3.62 18.90 -14.96
CA VAL A 111 -4.82 19.78 -15.00
C VAL A 111 -4.45 21.26 -14.96
N SER A 112 -3.36 21.64 -14.31
CA SER A 112 -2.86 23.03 -14.26
C SER A 112 -2.10 23.46 -15.51
N GLY A 113 -1.91 22.57 -16.49
CA GLY A 113 -1.18 22.83 -17.73
C GLY A 113 0.33 22.59 -17.64
N GLY A 114 0.85 22.26 -16.46
CA GLY A 114 2.27 21.90 -16.32
C GLY A 114 2.56 20.57 -17.01
N THR A 115 3.63 20.51 -17.81
CA THR A 115 3.99 19.34 -18.61
C THR A 115 5.31 18.75 -18.11
N GLU A 116 5.28 17.46 -17.81
CA GLU A 116 6.47 16.65 -17.55
C GLU A 116 6.84 15.89 -18.82
N THR A 117 8.14 15.78 -19.12
CA THR A 117 8.64 15.09 -20.32
C THR A 117 9.58 13.94 -19.97
N TYR A 118 9.59 12.93 -20.86
CA TYR A 118 10.32 11.68 -20.69
C TYR A 118 11.17 11.41 -21.91
N GLU A 119 12.46 11.13 -21.73
CA GLU A 119 13.39 10.77 -22.78
C GLU A 119 13.86 9.32 -22.62
N TYR A 120 14.14 8.67 -23.74
CA TYR A 120 14.54 7.27 -23.79
C TYR A 120 15.89 7.10 -24.48
N ASP A 121 16.68 6.13 -24.01
CA ASP A 121 17.92 5.76 -24.65
C ASP A 121 17.68 5.01 -25.99
N LYS A 122 18.76 4.71 -26.71
CA LYS A 122 18.69 3.99 -27.99
C LYS A 122 18.13 2.56 -27.88
N LYS A 123 18.05 2.01 -26.65
CA LYS A 123 17.47 0.68 -26.36
C LYS A 123 16.02 0.79 -25.86
N GLY A 124 15.43 1.98 -25.86
CA GLY A 124 14.06 2.23 -25.44
C GLY A 124 13.85 2.28 -23.93
N LYS A 125 14.90 2.53 -23.13
CA LYS A 125 14.80 2.65 -21.68
C LYS A 125 14.72 4.11 -21.29
N LEU A 126 13.85 4.43 -20.31
CA LEU A 126 13.70 5.76 -19.76
C LEU A 126 15.06 6.23 -19.20
N CYS A 127 15.60 7.32 -19.74
CA CYS A 127 16.91 7.83 -19.35
C CYS A 127 16.87 9.25 -18.77
N LYS A 128 15.75 9.99 -18.92
CA LYS A 128 15.63 11.33 -18.35
C LYS A 128 14.17 11.71 -18.14
N ILE A 129 13.92 12.39 -17.02
CA ILE A 129 12.65 13.02 -16.69
C ILE A 129 12.90 14.53 -16.48
N THR A 130 12.05 15.36 -17.06
CA THR A 130 12.10 16.82 -16.91
C THR A 130 10.73 17.30 -16.44
N ASN A 131 10.69 18.07 -15.36
CA ASN A 131 9.44 18.61 -14.80
C ASN A 131 8.91 19.81 -15.61
N CYS A 132 7.74 20.33 -15.20
CA CYS A 132 7.08 21.46 -15.88
C CYS A 132 7.80 22.81 -15.72
N TYR A 133 8.91 22.88 -15.01
CA TYR A 133 9.78 24.06 -14.86
C TYR A 133 11.07 23.94 -15.67
N ASP A 134 11.14 22.96 -16.60
CA ASP A 134 12.33 22.63 -17.39
C ASP A 134 13.52 22.14 -16.54
N GLU A 135 13.27 21.67 -15.32
CA GLU A 135 14.31 21.11 -14.46
C GLU A 135 14.37 19.59 -14.64
N VAL A 136 15.57 19.07 -14.81
CA VAL A 136 15.80 17.64 -14.87
C VAL A 136 15.65 17.05 -13.47
N THR A 137 14.62 16.24 -13.26
CA THR A 137 14.37 15.59 -11.97
C THR A 137 15.12 14.28 -11.83
N ASP A 138 15.28 13.54 -12.93
CA ASP A 138 15.98 12.27 -12.94
C ASP A 138 16.79 12.07 -14.22
N GLN A 139 17.99 11.55 -14.06
CA GLN A 139 18.78 10.99 -15.15
C GLN A 139 19.19 9.57 -14.81
N ILE A 140 19.05 8.64 -15.77
CA ILE A 140 19.27 7.22 -15.54
C ILE A 140 20.17 6.68 -16.64
N SER A 141 21.18 5.91 -16.29
CA SER A 141 22.02 5.15 -17.19
C SER A 141 21.91 3.66 -16.93
N TYR A 142 22.10 2.86 -17.96
CA TYR A 142 21.95 1.42 -17.88
C TYR A 142 23.18 0.69 -18.39
N LEU A 143 23.53 -0.41 -17.74
CA LEU A 143 24.48 -1.39 -18.21
C LEU A 143 23.93 -2.10 -19.46
N GLU A 144 24.83 -2.79 -20.17
CA GLU A 144 24.48 -3.49 -21.43
C GLU A 144 23.32 -4.48 -21.26
N HIS A 145 23.26 -5.17 -20.12
CA HIS A 145 22.20 -6.15 -19.80
C HIS A 145 20.93 -5.55 -19.19
N GLY A 146 20.85 -4.21 -19.11
CA GLY A 146 19.63 -3.53 -18.72
C GLY A 146 19.44 -3.22 -17.26
N GLN A 147 20.39 -3.55 -16.43
CA GLN A 147 20.44 -3.11 -15.04
C GLN A 147 20.81 -1.63 -14.98
N VAL A 148 20.33 -0.90 -13.98
CA VAL A 148 20.69 0.50 -13.75
C VAL A 148 22.19 0.59 -13.43
N ASP A 149 22.93 1.41 -14.16
CA ASP A 149 24.33 1.71 -13.88
C ASP A 149 24.41 2.84 -12.86
N TRP A 150 23.73 3.95 -13.15
CA TRP A 150 23.59 5.06 -12.21
C TRP A 150 22.30 5.83 -12.44
N LEU A 151 21.87 6.54 -11.41
CA LEU A 151 20.83 7.56 -11.50
C LEU A 151 21.23 8.81 -10.72
N THR A 152 20.71 9.96 -11.15
CA THR A 152 20.85 11.24 -10.46
C THR A 152 19.46 11.85 -10.29
N ASN A 153 19.13 12.32 -9.10
CA ASN A 153 17.86 12.99 -8.80
C ASN A 153 17.95 14.51 -8.95
N ALA A 154 16.82 15.22 -8.78
CA ALA A 154 16.71 16.67 -8.87
C ALA A 154 17.66 17.43 -7.90
N SER A 155 18.02 16.86 -6.74
CA SER A 155 18.94 17.47 -5.81
C SER A 155 20.42 17.32 -6.21
N GLY A 156 20.70 16.58 -7.30
CA GLY A 156 22.06 16.27 -7.76
C GLY A 156 22.70 15.10 -7.02
N LEU A 157 21.96 14.39 -6.16
CA LEU A 157 22.44 13.16 -5.55
C LEU A 157 22.56 12.08 -6.63
N LYS A 158 23.77 11.54 -6.78
CA LYS A 158 24.06 10.48 -7.75
C LYS A 158 24.19 9.14 -7.04
N GLN A 159 23.46 8.15 -7.51
CA GLN A 159 23.52 6.76 -7.06
C GLN A 159 24.16 5.89 -8.14
N VAL A 160 25.20 5.14 -7.81
CA VAL A 160 25.92 4.22 -8.71
C VAL A 160 25.77 2.81 -8.19
N TYR A 161 25.34 1.90 -9.08
CA TYR A 161 25.03 0.51 -8.75
C TYR A 161 26.10 -0.45 -9.24
N THR A 162 26.36 -1.49 -8.47
CA THR A 162 27.21 -2.62 -8.85
C THR A 162 26.48 -3.93 -8.57
N TYR A 163 26.67 -4.93 -9.41
CA TYR A 163 25.96 -6.21 -9.35
C TYR A 163 26.95 -7.37 -9.33
N ASN A 164 26.92 -8.16 -8.29
CA ASN A 164 27.72 -9.39 -8.18
C ASN A 164 26.80 -10.61 -8.04
N LYS A 165 26.52 -11.27 -9.16
CA LYS A 165 25.65 -12.45 -9.19
C LYS A 165 26.25 -13.65 -8.45
N LEU A 166 27.56 -13.82 -8.48
CA LEU A 166 28.22 -14.97 -7.83
C LEU A 166 28.12 -14.85 -6.30
N GLN A 167 28.21 -13.64 -5.77
CA GLN A 167 28.08 -13.37 -4.34
C GLN A 167 26.64 -13.02 -3.93
N LYS A 168 25.70 -13.03 -4.88
CA LYS A 168 24.31 -12.57 -4.64
C LYS A 168 24.26 -11.24 -3.92
N GLN A 169 24.96 -10.26 -4.48
CA GLN A 169 25.17 -8.96 -3.86
C GLN A 169 24.90 -7.83 -4.84
N THR A 170 24.29 -6.76 -4.35
CA THR A 170 24.19 -5.47 -5.04
C THR A 170 24.84 -4.39 -4.19
N GLY A 171 25.75 -3.64 -4.76
CA GLY A 171 26.31 -2.45 -4.14
C GLY A 171 25.61 -1.20 -4.65
N LEU A 172 25.46 -0.19 -3.78
CA LEU A 172 24.99 1.14 -4.11
C LEU A 172 25.93 2.16 -3.46
N LYS A 173 26.46 3.09 -4.27
CA LYS A 173 27.24 4.23 -3.78
C LYS A 173 26.49 5.51 -4.03
N GLU A 174 26.33 6.32 -2.99
CA GLU A 174 25.72 7.66 -3.08
C GLU A 174 26.79 8.74 -3.06
N TYR A 175 26.68 9.67 -3.99
CA TYR A 175 27.55 10.83 -4.13
C TYR A 175 26.71 12.11 -4.06
N ASP A 176 27.14 13.05 -3.20
CA ASP A 176 26.70 14.44 -3.27
C ASP A 176 27.71 15.18 -4.16
N LYS A 177 27.25 15.59 -5.35
CA LYS A 177 28.13 16.07 -6.43
C LYS A 177 29.17 15.00 -6.80
N GLU A 178 30.44 15.16 -6.43
CA GLU A 178 31.49 14.18 -6.68
C GLU A 178 32.00 13.50 -5.40
N THR A 179 31.47 13.88 -4.23
CA THR A 179 31.89 13.36 -2.93
C THR A 179 31.09 12.11 -2.57
N LEU A 180 31.77 10.99 -2.36
CA LEU A 180 31.15 9.76 -1.85
C LEU A 180 30.63 10.01 -0.43
N VAL A 181 29.31 9.86 -0.24
CA VAL A 181 28.64 10.08 1.04
C VAL A 181 28.39 8.77 1.76
N LYS A 182 27.88 7.75 1.03
CA LYS A 182 27.52 6.45 1.58
C LYS A 182 27.78 5.33 0.60
N THR A 183 28.07 4.17 1.16
CA THR A 183 28.09 2.89 0.42
C THR A 183 27.11 1.93 1.09
N PHE A 184 26.23 1.33 0.31
CA PHE A 184 25.33 0.28 0.74
C PHE A 184 25.71 -1.03 0.08
N THR A 185 25.58 -2.12 0.81
CA THR A 185 25.76 -3.46 0.27
C THR A 185 24.58 -4.33 0.66
N TYR A 186 23.82 -4.76 -0.33
CA TYR A 186 22.67 -5.65 -0.20
C TYR A 186 23.10 -7.08 -0.49
N ASN A 187 22.94 -7.97 0.47
CA ASN A 187 23.19 -9.39 0.32
C ASN A 187 21.86 -10.12 0.19
N TYR A 188 21.76 -11.06 -0.75
CA TYR A 188 20.55 -11.80 -1.05
C TYR A 188 20.71 -13.28 -0.69
N ASP A 189 19.60 -13.92 -0.39
CA ASP A 189 19.51 -15.37 -0.23
C ASP A 189 19.43 -16.08 -1.61
N GLU A 190 19.19 -17.38 -1.56
CA GLU A 190 19.08 -18.24 -2.74
C GLU A 190 17.89 -17.86 -3.65
N LYS A 191 16.84 -17.22 -3.10
CA LYS A 191 15.66 -16.75 -3.81
C LYS A 191 15.72 -15.26 -4.14
N TYR A 192 16.88 -14.62 -3.94
CA TYR A 192 17.13 -13.19 -4.18
C TYR A 192 16.29 -12.25 -3.29
N ALA A 193 15.87 -12.69 -2.11
CA ALA A 193 15.34 -11.79 -1.09
C ALA A 193 16.49 -11.16 -0.30
N VAL A 194 16.34 -9.90 0.11
CA VAL A 194 17.36 -9.19 0.90
C VAL A 194 17.53 -9.89 2.25
N LYS A 195 18.74 -10.35 2.54
CA LYS A 195 19.11 -11.03 3.77
C LYS A 195 19.77 -10.10 4.76
N THR A 196 20.69 -9.28 4.28
CA THR A 196 21.40 -8.27 5.07
C THR A 196 21.66 -7.05 4.23
N ASN A 197 21.72 -5.90 4.89
CA ASN A 197 22.11 -4.65 4.31
C ASN A 197 23.22 -4.04 5.19
N THR A 198 24.30 -3.59 4.58
CA THR A 198 25.37 -2.87 5.28
C THR A 198 25.52 -1.48 4.71
N VAL A 199 25.76 -0.49 5.57
CA VAL A 199 26.03 0.90 5.20
C VAL A 199 27.42 1.27 5.71
N GLU A 200 28.25 1.81 4.82
CA GLU A 200 29.53 2.42 5.16
C GLU A 200 29.41 3.94 5.07
N THR A 201 29.74 4.61 6.17
CA THR A 201 29.77 6.07 6.27
C THR A 201 31.01 6.48 7.04
N ASN A 202 31.80 7.45 6.56
CA ASN A 202 33.01 7.93 7.21
C ASN A 202 34.00 6.81 7.56
N SER A 203 34.21 5.86 6.67
CA SER A 203 35.10 4.69 6.84
C SER A 203 34.68 3.74 7.97
N GLN A 204 33.50 3.84 8.49
CA GLN A 204 32.89 2.86 9.42
C GLN A 204 31.78 2.11 8.72
N THR A 205 31.78 0.79 8.89
CA THR A 205 30.75 -0.10 8.33
C THR A 205 29.75 -0.48 9.42
N TYR A 206 28.49 -0.28 9.13
CA TYR A 206 27.38 -0.64 10.01
C TYR A 206 26.55 -1.72 9.32
N GLU A 207 26.17 -2.77 10.04
CA GLU A 207 25.14 -3.71 9.56
C GLU A 207 23.77 -3.08 9.82
N VAL A 208 23.05 -2.75 8.73
CA VAL A 208 21.72 -2.15 8.76
C VAL A 208 20.73 -3.21 8.31
N ASP A 209 19.62 -3.37 9.03
CA ASP A 209 18.49 -4.22 8.65
C ASP A 209 18.88 -5.68 8.36
N LYS A 210 19.29 -6.40 9.39
CA LYS A 210 19.33 -7.85 9.31
C LYS A 210 17.91 -8.40 9.35
N ILE A 211 17.37 -8.73 8.17
CA ILE A 211 15.99 -9.18 8.01
C ILE A 211 15.93 -10.70 8.12
N THR A 212 14.99 -11.19 8.93
CA THR A 212 14.64 -12.61 9.01
C THR A 212 13.17 -12.74 8.66
N TYR A 213 12.85 -13.69 7.80
CA TYR A 213 11.48 -13.96 7.35
C TYR A 213 10.87 -15.15 8.08
N ASN A 214 9.55 -15.18 8.16
CA ASN A 214 8.82 -16.36 8.59
C ASN A 214 9.02 -17.51 7.59
N MET A 215 9.05 -18.73 8.09
CA MET A 215 9.13 -19.94 7.27
C MET A 215 7.78 -20.67 7.30
N VAL A 216 7.30 -21.06 6.12
CA VAL A 216 6.13 -21.93 5.97
C VAL A 216 6.52 -23.09 5.08
N ASP A 217 6.27 -24.32 5.52
CA ASP A 217 6.62 -25.57 4.81
C ASP A 217 8.09 -25.65 4.38
N GLY A 218 9.00 -25.10 5.22
CA GLY A 218 10.45 -25.06 4.94
C GLY A 218 10.87 -23.94 3.97
N GLU A 219 9.96 -23.07 3.55
CA GLU A 219 10.24 -21.91 2.70
C GLU A 219 10.03 -20.58 3.43
N ASN A 220 10.87 -19.56 3.12
CA ASN A 220 10.68 -18.22 3.68
C ASN A 220 9.46 -17.55 3.03
N LYS A 221 8.60 -16.94 3.84
CA LYS A 221 7.60 -15.98 3.41
C LYS A 221 8.23 -14.59 3.35
N TYR A 222 8.60 -14.13 2.18
CA TYR A 222 9.38 -12.90 1.98
C TYR A 222 8.61 -11.61 2.22
N ASP A 223 7.30 -11.67 2.31
CA ASP A 223 6.39 -10.60 2.71
C ASP A 223 6.15 -10.54 4.24
N GLU A 224 6.64 -11.53 4.99
CA GLU A 224 6.44 -11.64 6.43
C GLU A 224 7.77 -11.56 7.20
N MET A 225 8.28 -10.36 7.37
CA MET A 225 9.46 -10.14 8.22
C MET A 225 9.16 -10.56 9.67
N SER A 226 10.01 -11.42 10.25
CA SER A 226 9.92 -11.85 11.65
C SER A 226 10.87 -11.09 12.57
N LYS A 227 11.91 -10.48 12.02
CA LYS A 227 12.94 -9.76 12.79
C LYS A 227 13.68 -8.76 11.93
N SER A 228 13.96 -7.59 12.50
CA SER A 228 14.92 -6.61 11.95
C SER A 228 15.94 -6.19 13.00
N VAL A 229 17.10 -5.75 12.53
CA VAL A 229 18.18 -5.17 13.37
C VAL A 229 18.59 -3.87 12.73
N ASP A 230 18.54 -2.76 13.48
CA ASP A 230 18.92 -1.44 12.98
C ASP A 230 20.45 -1.23 13.03
N ILE A 231 20.89 -0.05 12.53
CA ILE A 231 22.30 0.36 12.48
C ILE A 231 22.97 0.42 13.87
N MET A 232 22.19 0.59 14.93
CA MET A 232 22.69 0.64 16.33
C MET A 232 22.73 -0.74 16.97
N GLY A 233 22.30 -1.79 16.23
CA GLY A 233 22.19 -3.16 16.72
C GLY A 233 20.90 -3.44 17.50
N ASN A 234 19.96 -2.50 17.54
CA ASN A 234 18.67 -2.71 18.18
C ASN A 234 17.85 -3.73 17.38
N THR A 235 17.26 -4.65 18.08
CA THR A 235 16.49 -5.74 17.48
C THR A 235 15.00 -5.54 17.70
N THR A 236 14.22 -5.50 16.62
CA THR A 236 12.75 -5.56 16.65
C THR A 236 12.30 -6.93 16.15
N LYS A 237 11.34 -7.54 16.83
CA LYS A 237 10.75 -8.83 16.46
C LYS A 237 9.26 -8.68 16.20
N TYR A 238 8.75 -9.44 15.24
CA TYR A 238 7.35 -9.42 14.82
C TYR A 238 6.75 -10.82 14.92
N GLU A 239 5.65 -10.96 15.65
CA GLU A 239 4.84 -12.16 15.68
C GLU A 239 3.57 -11.89 14.87
N ARG A 240 3.12 -12.91 14.10
CA ARG A 240 1.99 -12.75 13.19
C ARG A 240 0.93 -13.83 13.41
N ASP A 241 -0.30 -13.48 13.07
CA ASP A 241 -1.39 -14.46 12.98
C ASP A 241 -1.30 -15.27 11.66
N THR A 242 -2.24 -16.17 11.46
CA THR A 242 -2.32 -17.00 10.25
C THR A 242 -2.66 -16.22 8.98
N ASN A 243 -3.19 -15.00 9.13
CA ASN A 243 -3.51 -14.10 8.01
C ASN A 243 -2.33 -13.19 7.64
N GLY A 244 -1.20 -13.26 8.39
CA GLY A 244 -0.02 -12.43 8.20
C GLY A 244 -0.05 -11.10 8.95
N ASN A 245 -1.09 -10.79 9.71
CA ASN A 245 -1.18 -9.56 10.50
C ASN A 245 -0.19 -9.60 11.66
N VAL A 246 0.47 -8.47 11.96
CA VAL A 246 1.39 -8.36 13.09
C VAL A 246 0.59 -8.25 14.39
N ILE A 247 0.60 -9.32 15.18
CA ILE A 247 -0.10 -9.37 16.48
C ILE A 247 0.76 -8.93 17.66
N LYS A 248 2.09 -8.93 17.47
CA LYS A 248 3.02 -8.43 18.48
C LYS A 248 4.29 -7.89 17.85
N THR A 249 4.68 -6.71 18.27
CA THR A 249 5.97 -6.10 17.98
C THR A 249 6.76 -5.99 19.28
N THR A 250 7.94 -6.60 19.35
CA THR A 250 8.83 -6.52 20.53
C THR A 250 10.03 -5.64 20.18
N ASN A 251 10.22 -4.55 20.92
CA ASN A 251 11.30 -3.60 20.78
C ASN A 251 12.63 -4.13 21.37
N ALA A 252 13.73 -3.45 21.09
CA ALA A 252 15.06 -3.86 21.56
C ALA A 252 15.22 -3.81 23.08
N ASP A 253 14.51 -2.94 23.76
CA ASP A 253 14.48 -2.82 25.23
C ASP A 253 13.59 -3.86 25.93
N GLY A 254 12.89 -4.69 25.14
CA GLY A 254 11.99 -5.72 25.62
C GLY A 254 10.56 -5.24 25.82
N THR A 255 10.25 -3.98 25.64
CA THR A 255 8.87 -3.50 25.58
C THR A 255 8.17 -4.05 24.34
N TYR A 256 6.84 -4.06 24.34
CA TYR A 256 6.10 -4.60 23.20
C TYR A 256 4.77 -3.89 22.99
N ILE A 257 4.33 -3.89 21.73
CA ILE A 257 3.01 -3.49 21.27
C ILE A 257 2.25 -4.75 20.89
N LEU A 258 0.98 -4.84 21.26
CA LEU A 258 0.09 -5.92 20.86
C LEU A 258 -1.01 -5.38 19.95
N ALA A 259 -1.43 -6.18 18.97
CA ALA A 259 -2.57 -5.87 18.13
C ALA A 259 -3.47 -7.10 17.98
N ASN A 260 -4.77 -6.87 17.83
CA ASN A 260 -5.76 -7.89 17.53
C ASN A 260 -6.60 -7.46 16.34
N TYR A 261 -7.02 -8.41 15.52
CA TYR A 261 -7.68 -8.16 14.24
C TYR A 261 -8.99 -8.95 14.15
N ASN A 262 -9.94 -8.40 13.41
CA ASN A 262 -11.14 -9.14 13.04
C ASN A 262 -10.87 -10.06 11.80
N ASP A 263 -11.89 -10.79 11.37
CA ASP A 263 -11.85 -11.67 10.20
C ASP A 263 -11.68 -10.94 8.85
N LYS A 264 -11.68 -9.60 8.85
CA LYS A 264 -11.43 -8.73 7.70
C LYS A 264 -10.05 -8.07 7.74
N ASN A 265 -9.19 -8.48 8.67
CA ASN A 265 -7.86 -7.91 8.93
C ASN A 265 -7.90 -6.42 9.36
N SER A 266 -9.02 -5.96 9.92
CA SER A 266 -9.11 -4.65 10.55
C SER A 266 -8.69 -4.76 12.01
N ILE A 267 -7.86 -3.82 12.50
CA ILE A 267 -7.43 -3.77 13.91
C ILE A 267 -8.65 -3.51 14.79
N ILE A 268 -8.92 -4.40 15.75
CA ILE A 268 -9.99 -4.26 16.75
C ILE A 268 -9.47 -3.91 18.14
N ALA A 269 -8.20 -4.15 18.41
CA ALA A 269 -7.52 -3.70 19.62
C ALA A 269 -6.03 -3.49 19.34
N GLU A 270 -5.45 -2.46 19.94
CA GLU A 270 -4.01 -2.23 20.00
C GLU A 270 -3.65 -1.83 21.44
N VAL A 271 -2.55 -2.36 21.96
CA VAL A 271 -2.02 -2.04 23.30
C VAL A 271 -0.59 -1.57 23.13
N ASP A 272 -0.30 -0.32 23.57
CA ASP A 272 1.04 0.27 23.49
C ASP A 272 1.99 -0.28 24.58
N GLU A 273 3.25 0.14 24.52
CA GLU A 273 4.31 -0.28 25.47
C GLU A 273 4.02 0.13 26.91
N SER A 274 3.18 1.12 27.12
CA SER A 274 2.76 1.62 28.43
C SER A 274 1.53 0.89 28.95
N GLY A 275 0.90 0.03 28.16
CA GLY A 275 -0.32 -0.69 28.49
C GLY A 275 -1.60 0.09 28.18
N ASN A 276 -1.54 1.26 27.50
CA ASN A 276 -2.76 1.93 27.06
C ASN A 276 -3.34 1.22 25.84
N ALA A 277 -4.65 1.14 25.77
CA ALA A 277 -5.33 0.45 24.69
C ALA A 277 -6.15 1.39 23.82
N THR A 278 -6.14 1.13 22.51
CA THR A 278 -7.10 1.64 21.54
C THR A 278 -7.97 0.49 21.06
N ILE A 279 -9.27 0.58 21.28
CA ILE A 279 -10.27 -0.41 20.88
C ILE A 279 -11.09 0.14 19.73
N LYS A 280 -11.27 -0.65 18.68
CA LYS A 280 -12.05 -0.26 17.49
C LYS A 280 -13.20 -1.23 17.28
N ALA A 281 -14.41 -0.71 17.28
CA ALA A 281 -15.63 -1.48 17.02
C ALA A 281 -16.14 -1.16 15.62
N TYR A 282 -16.40 -2.19 14.83
CA TYR A 282 -16.86 -2.09 13.46
C TYR A 282 -18.31 -2.53 13.29
N ASP A 283 -18.89 -2.24 12.15
CA ASP A 283 -20.21 -2.72 11.74
C ASP A 283 -20.23 -4.26 11.63
N SER A 284 -21.41 -4.82 11.39
CA SER A 284 -21.59 -6.28 11.24
C SER A 284 -20.81 -6.89 10.08
N ASN A 285 -20.36 -6.08 9.12
CA ASN A 285 -19.50 -6.52 8.01
C ASN A 285 -18.01 -6.50 8.39
N GLY A 286 -17.66 -5.91 9.54
CA GLY A 286 -16.29 -5.83 10.04
C GLY A 286 -15.40 -4.78 9.34
N THR A 287 -16.00 -3.82 8.62
CA THR A 287 -15.27 -2.88 7.76
C THR A 287 -15.48 -1.41 8.11
N ARG A 288 -16.71 -0.99 8.49
CA ARG A 288 -16.98 0.40 8.86
C ARG A 288 -16.73 0.61 10.35
N LEU A 289 -15.85 1.54 10.68
CA LEU A 289 -15.52 1.90 12.06
C LEU A 289 -16.70 2.64 12.70
N LEU A 290 -17.34 2.03 13.69
CA LEU A 290 -18.46 2.63 14.45
C LEU A 290 -18.00 3.37 15.68
N LYS A 291 -16.97 2.83 16.37
CA LYS A 291 -16.41 3.44 17.58
C LYS A 291 -14.90 3.24 17.62
N GLU A 292 -14.19 4.28 18.02
CA GLU A 292 -12.81 4.22 18.44
C GLU A 292 -12.72 4.70 19.91
N ALA A 293 -12.08 3.91 20.75
CA ALA A 293 -12.04 4.11 22.18
C ALA A 293 -10.61 4.00 22.70
N THR A 294 -10.10 5.06 23.32
CA THR A 294 -8.76 5.07 23.94
C THR A 294 -8.93 4.95 25.46
N SER A 295 -8.19 4.03 26.08
CA SER A 295 -8.24 3.84 27.52
C SER A 295 -7.75 5.09 28.27
N LEU A 296 -8.45 5.46 29.35
CA LEU A 296 -8.09 6.60 30.20
C LEU A 296 -6.87 6.30 31.09
N HIS A 297 -6.57 5.03 31.29
CA HIS A 297 -5.45 4.52 32.09
C HIS A 297 -4.91 3.24 31.45
N PRO A 298 -3.65 2.87 31.73
CA PRO A 298 -3.10 1.58 31.34
C PRO A 298 -3.97 0.42 31.79
N LEU A 299 -4.16 -0.57 30.95
CA LEU A 299 -4.95 -1.76 31.23
C LEU A 299 -4.24 -2.67 32.24
N SER A 300 -5.02 -3.40 33.04
CA SER A 300 -4.50 -4.53 33.79
C SER A 300 -4.06 -5.66 32.85
N GLN A 301 -3.17 -6.56 33.33
CA GLN A 301 -2.77 -7.73 32.52
C GLN A 301 -3.97 -8.62 32.15
N THR A 302 -5.00 -8.69 32.98
CA THR A 302 -6.24 -9.45 32.71
C THR A 302 -7.00 -8.83 31.54
N ASP A 303 -7.10 -7.49 31.52
CA ASP A 303 -7.78 -6.77 30.43
C ASP A 303 -6.96 -6.84 29.13
N ILE A 304 -5.62 -6.73 29.20
CA ILE A 304 -4.74 -6.94 28.05
C ILE A 304 -5.00 -8.33 27.44
N ASN A 305 -5.00 -9.37 28.25
CA ASN A 305 -5.27 -10.73 27.78
C ASN A 305 -6.67 -10.88 27.16
N THR A 306 -7.64 -10.09 27.65
CA THR A 306 -9.01 -10.09 27.12
C THR A 306 -9.07 -9.43 25.76
N VAL A 307 -8.49 -8.22 25.60
CA VAL A 307 -8.57 -7.47 24.34
C VAL A 307 -7.70 -8.05 23.22
N THR A 308 -6.71 -8.88 23.57
CA THR A 308 -5.84 -9.59 22.63
C THR A 308 -6.23 -11.03 22.35
N ALA A 309 -7.33 -11.52 22.91
CA ALA A 309 -7.82 -12.87 22.68
C ALA A 309 -8.48 -13.01 21.29
N ASP A 310 -8.34 -14.17 20.66
CA ASP A 310 -8.90 -14.46 19.32
C ASP A 310 -10.42 -14.27 19.21
N ASN A 311 -11.14 -14.45 20.34
CA ASN A 311 -12.59 -14.30 20.40
C ASN A 311 -13.05 -12.96 20.99
N PHE A 312 -12.18 -11.95 20.97
CA PHE A 312 -12.49 -10.63 21.50
C PHE A 312 -13.62 -9.95 20.70
N ASP A 313 -14.62 -9.47 21.43
CA ASP A 313 -15.76 -8.69 20.88
C ASP A 313 -15.67 -7.24 21.36
N PRO A 314 -15.18 -6.31 20.54
CA PRO A 314 -14.99 -4.92 20.92
C PRO A 314 -16.31 -4.19 21.23
N VAL A 315 -17.41 -4.54 20.55
CA VAL A 315 -18.73 -3.92 20.79
C VAL A 315 -19.22 -4.25 22.19
N LYS A 316 -19.21 -5.53 22.56
CA LYS A 316 -19.62 -6.01 23.86
C LYS A 316 -18.70 -5.51 24.98
N TYR A 317 -17.40 -5.51 24.72
CA TYR A 317 -16.40 -5.06 25.69
C TYR A 317 -16.57 -3.56 26.01
N LEU A 318 -16.69 -2.70 24.99
CA LEU A 318 -16.89 -1.26 25.19
C LEU A 318 -18.21 -0.95 25.88
N ALA A 319 -19.29 -1.67 25.59
CA ALA A 319 -20.57 -1.49 26.27
C ALA A 319 -20.50 -1.79 27.79
N ALA A 320 -19.61 -2.71 28.19
CA ALA A 320 -19.41 -3.06 29.61
C ALA A 320 -18.39 -2.16 30.33
N ASN A 321 -17.52 -1.45 29.59
CA ASN A 321 -16.38 -0.70 30.16
C ASN A 321 -16.34 0.78 29.70
N GLU A 322 -17.43 1.33 29.22
CA GLU A 322 -17.54 2.68 28.63
C GLU A 322 -16.88 3.78 29.47
N ALA A 323 -17.07 3.77 30.80
CA ALA A 323 -16.52 4.76 31.71
C ALA A 323 -14.98 4.77 31.82
N SER A 324 -14.31 3.74 31.28
CA SER A 324 -12.85 3.60 31.32
C SER A 324 -12.18 4.08 30.02
N TYR A 325 -12.96 4.59 29.08
CA TYR A 325 -12.48 4.96 27.74
C TYR A 325 -12.99 6.34 27.31
N ALA A 326 -12.14 7.07 26.60
CA ALA A 326 -12.53 8.20 25.75
C ALA A 326 -13.01 7.66 24.41
N ILE A 327 -14.29 7.84 24.07
CA ILE A 327 -14.90 7.17 22.92
C ILE A 327 -15.33 8.19 21.87
N THR A 328 -14.83 8.02 20.65
CA THR A 328 -15.34 8.68 19.43
C THR A 328 -16.27 7.70 18.69
N SER A 329 -17.44 8.18 18.28
CA SER A 329 -18.43 7.37 17.55
C SER A 329 -18.71 7.93 16.17
N HIS A 330 -18.95 7.06 15.20
CA HIS A 330 -19.28 7.42 13.82
C HIS A 330 -20.64 6.84 13.42
N GLU A 331 -21.43 7.68 12.78
CA GLU A 331 -22.67 7.28 12.12
C GLU A 331 -22.52 7.41 10.60
N TYR A 332 -23.10 6.49 9.86
CA TYR A 332 -22.99 6.43 8.40
C TYR A 332 -24.35 6.62 7.75
N TYR A 333 -24.37 7.21 6.56
CA TYR A 333 -25.56 7.19 5.72
C TYR A 333 -25.90 5.75 5.35
N ALA A 334 -27.20 5.40 5.41
CA ALA A 334 -27.65 4.07 5.08
C ALA A 334 -27.31 3.70 3.61
N ASP A 335 -27.01 2.43 3.35
CA ASP A 335 -26.69 1.93 2.01
C ASP A 335 -27.84 2.11 1.01
N SER A 336 -29.07 2.28 1.49
CA SER A 336 -30.27 2.59 0.69
C SER A 336 -30.45 4.08 0.40
N TYR A 337 -29.58 4.94 0.93
CA TYR A 337 -29.68 6.38 0.70
C TYR A 337 -29.34 6.75 -0.75
N VAL A 338 -30.02 7.79 -1.29
CA VAL A 338 -29.92 8.19 -2.69
C VAL A 338 -28.46 8.40 -3.11
N SER A 339 -28.16 7.93 -4.30
CA SER A 339 -26.84 7.85 -4.94
C SER A 339 -25.79 8.86 -4.48
N GLY A 340 -24.65 8.33 -4.07
CA GLY A 340 -23.41 9.08 -3.92
C GLY A 340 -22.98 9.37 -2.50
N ILE A 341 -23.82 9.17 -1.47
CA ILE A 341 -23.44 9.37 -0.06
C ILE A 341 -23.68 8.14 0.82
N ALA A 342 -24.23 7.07 0.26
CA ALA A 342 -24.41 5.80 0.97
C ALA A 342 -23.04 5.29 1.49
N GLY A 343 -22.98 4.98 2.80
CA GLY A 343 -21.75 4.50 3.42
C GLY A 343 -20.70 5.58 3.75
N LEU A 344 -20.94 6.86 3.45
CA LEU A 344 -20.12 7.97 3.96
C LEU A 344 -20.48 8.24 5.43
N ILE A 345 -19.53 8.81 6.19
CA ILE A 345 -19.78 9.27 7.56
C ILE A 345 -20.82 10.38 7.53
N ARG A 346 -21.89 10.22 8.28
CA ARG A 346 -22.95 11.20 8.46
C ARG A 346 -22.67 12.13 9.64
N ALA A 347 -22.20 11.55 10.75
CA ALA A 347 -21.89 12.29 11.95
C ALA A 347 -20.75 11.61 12.72
N THR A 348 -19.96 12.43 13.39
CA THR A 348 -18.94 11.99 14.35
C THR A 348 -19.21 12.65 15.68
N THR A 349 -19.28 11.84 16.75
CA THR A 349 -19.43 12.32 18.13
C THR A 349 -18.11 12.11 18.85
N ASP A 350 -17.53 13.18 19.39
CA ASP A 350 -16.30 13.13 20.18
C ASP A 350 -16.54 12.60 21.62
N PRO A 351 -15.46 12.34 22.41
CA PRO A 351 -15.61 11.86 23.79
C PRO A 351 -16.33 12.82 24.74
N GLU A 352 -16.37 14.11 24.45
CA GLU A 352 -17.08 15.14 25.19
C GLU A 352 -18.56 15.26 24.78
N GLY A 353 -18.98 14.53 23.75
CA GLY A 353 -20.35 14.49 23.24
C GLY A 353 -20.66 15.57 22.19
N ASN A 354 -19.62 16.27 21.64
CA ASN A 354 -19.85 17.21 20.57
C ASN A 354 -20.04 16.46 19.24
N VAL A 355 -21.01 16.87 18.44
CA VAL A 355 -21.37 16.24 17.18
C VAL A 355 -20.94 17.13 16.02
N THR A 356 -20.20 16.54 15.07
CA THR A 356 -19.86 17.13 13.77
C THR A 356 -20.57 16.33 12.67
N GLU A 357 -21.37 17.01 11.82
CA GLU A 357 -22.15 16.46 10.71
C GLU A 357 -21.55 16.85 9.34
#